data_03e3ab952fe126ec3bc60966a3732e49
#
_entry.id   03e3ab952fe126ec3bc60966a3732e49
#
_cell.length_a   1.000
_cell.length_b   1.000
_cell.length_c   1.000
_cell.angle_alpha   90.00
_cell.angle_beta   90.00
_cell.angle_gamma   90.00
#
_symmetry.space_group_name_H-M   'P 1'
#
loop_
_entity.id
_entity.type
_entity.pdbx_description
1 polymer ?
#
loop_
_entity_poly.entity_id
_entity_poly.type
_entity_poly.pdbx_seq_one_letter_code
_entity_poly.pdbx_strand_id
1 'polypeptide(L)'
;MAEVSAIVAAPPGVRSAARGPRTLGGQVDDEPIRSFLDGEYARVVATVALVCGSVATAEDSVQEALARAWERLDRGDPIDRLAAWVTTVALNLARSQMRRWRSERRARDRLGPLRDDLSNAPAASGEAHAVREALRALPRRQREVTVLRYYLGLDVREIAAHLGIAEGTVKAMLFRARRSLAALLDEPEEVPRARG
;
A
#
# COMPACT_ATOMS: atom_id res chain seq x y z
N MET A 1 4.23 11.62 24.14
CA MET A 1 5.32 10.67 23.78
C MET A 1 4.90 9.19 23.88
N ALA A 2 3.65 8.85 24.26
CA ALA A 2 3.18 7.47 24.45
C ALA A 2 2.34 6.90 23.29
N GLU A 3 1.94 7.69 22.29
CA GLU A 3 1.03 7.22 21.23
C GLU A 3 1.71 6.63 19.99
N VAL A 4 3.04 6.76 19.85
CA VAL A 4 3.75 6.27 18.66
C VAL A 4 4.07 4.76 18.76
N SER A 5 4.06 4.21 19.98
CA SER A 5 4.43 2.80 20.21
C SER A 5 3.32 1.80 19.83
N ALA A 6 2.06 2.23 19.80
CA ALA A 6 0.93 1.35 19.50
C ALA A 6 0.69 1.11 17.98
N ILE A 7 1.35 1.90 17.11
CA ILE A 7 1.17 1.81 15.65
C ILE A 7 2.09 0.77 15.00
N VAL A 8 3.05 0.24 15.74
CA VAL A 8 4.02 -0.79 15.29
C VAL A 8 3.53 -2.22 15.62
N ALA A 9 2.32 -2.38 16.14
CA ALA A 9 1.75 -3.71 16.29
C ALA A 9 1.63 -4.39 14.92
N ALA A 10 2.15 -5.62 14.82
CA ALA A 10 2.03 -6.47 13.64
C ALA A 10 0.56 -6.52 13.19
N PRO A 11 0.28 -6.52 11.87
CA PRO A 11 -1.08 -6.66 11.39
C PRO A 11 -1.72 -7.94 11.96
N PRO A 12 -3.00 -7.89 12.39
CA PRO A 12 -3.69 -9.07 12.90
C PRO A 12 -3.70 -10.14 11.81
N GLY A 13 -3.26 -11.35 12.16
CA GLY A 13 -3.17 -12.49 11.24
C GLY A 13 -1.78 -13.11 11.13
N VAL A 14 -0.71 -12.46 11.58
CA VAL A 14 0.63 -13.04 11.62
C VAL A 14 0.81 -13.75 12.96
N ARG A 15 0.61 -15.07 12.98
CA ARG A 15 0.86 -15.90 14.19
C ARG A 15 2.36 -15.93 14.46
N SER A 16 2.74 -15.57 15.68
CA SER A 16 4.08 -15.73 16.23
C SER A 16 4.41 -17.22 16.34
N ALA A 17 5.33 -17.71 15.54
CA ALA A 17 5.94 -19.02 15.76
C ALA A 17 6.97 -18.93 16.89
N ALA A 18 7.01 -19.98 17.71
CA ALA A 18 7.76 -20.05 18.95
C ALA A 18 9.27 -19.81 18.77
N ARG A 19 9.85 -19.10 19.76
CA ARG A 19 11.28 -18.79 19.85
C ARG A 19 12.14 -20.05 19.90
N GLY A 20 13.02 -20.22 18.89
CA GLY A 20 14.20 -21.05 19.01
C GLY A 20 15.37 -20.28 19.66
N PRO A 21 16.44 -20.97 20.14
CA PRO A 21 17.53 -20.33 20.87
C PRO A 21 18.36 -19.40 19.97
N ARG A 22 18.68 -18.21 20.52
CA ARG A 22 19.47 -17.17 19.87
C ARG A 22 20.91 -17.62 19.68
N THR A 23 21.34 -17.74 18.43
CA THR A 23 22.78 -17.83 18.09
C THR A 23 23.33 -16.41 17.97
N LEU A 24 24.21 -16.05 18.90
CA LEU A 24 25.01 -14.81 18.82
C LEU A 24 26.02 -14.99 17.69
N GLY A 25 25.92 -14.22 16.59
CA GLY A 25 26.84 -14.24 15.46
C GLY A 25 26.25 -14.74 14.14
N GLY A 26 24.92 -14.82 14.01
CA GLY A 26 24.27 -15.18 12.74
C GLY A 26 24.37 -14.01 11.75
N GLN A 27 25.04 -14.26 10.61
CA GLN A 27 24.88 -13.49 9.40
C GLN A 27 23.37 -13.35 9.15
N VAL A 28 22.87 -12.12 9.07
CA VAL A 28 21.48 -11.88 8.65
C VAL A 28 21.33 -12.55 7.29
N ASP A 29 20.37 -13.45 7.14
CA ASP A 29 20.03 -13.99 5.84
C ASP A 29 19.37 -12.85 5.02
N ASP A 30 20.17 -12.18 4.21
CA ASP A 30 19.76 -11.07 3.36
C ASP A 30 18.92 -11.54 2.16
N GLU A 31 18.84 -12.83 1.94
CA GLU A 31 18.17 -13.43 0.78
C GLU A 31 16.70 -13.01 0.64
N PRO A 32 15.88 -12.96 1.70
CA PRO A 32 14.51 -12.49 1.56
C PRO A 32 14.41 -11.03 1.10
N ILE A 33 15.32 -10.17 1.58
CA ILE A 33 15.35 -8.74 1.19
C ILE A 33 15.85 -8.60 -0.25
N ARG A 34 16.89 -9.33 -0.65
CA ARG A 34 17.40 -9.32 -2.03
C ARG A 34 16.36 -9.82 -3.01
N SER A 35 15.76 -10.96 -2.74
CA SER A 35 14.68 -11.53 -3.56
C SER A 35 13.51 -10.55 -3.70
N PHE A 36 13.15 -9.85 -2.63
CA PHE A 36 12.13 -8.79 -2.68
C PHE A 36 12.55 -7.62 -3.57
N LEU A 37 13.80 -7.14 -3.45
CA LEU A 37 14.30 -6.02 -4.25
C LEU A 37 14.31 -6.36 -5.74
N ASP A 38 14.71 -7.57 -6.10
CA ASP A 38 14.81 -8.01 -7.49
C ASP A 38 13.45 -8.31 -8.13
N GLY A 39 12.48 -8.82 -7.35
CA GLY A 39 11.21 -9.30 -7.88
C GLY A 39 9.99 -8.45 -7.59
N GLU A 40 9.87 -7.87 -6.41
CA GLU A 40 8.61 -7.30 -5.93
C GLU A 40 8.64 -5.80 -5.63
N TYR A 41 9.83 -5.22 -5.44
CA TYR A 41 9.99 -3.82 -5.04
C TYR A 41 9.20 -2.83 -5.92
N ALA A 42 9.41 -2.88 -7.24
CA ALA A 42 8.76 -1.97 -8.17
C ALA A 42 7.23 -2.10 -8.13
N ARG A 43 6.73 -3.33 -7.98
CA ARG A 43 5.30 -3.61 -7.86
C ARG A 43 4.71 -3.05 -6.57
N VAL A 44 5.43 -3.18 -5.45
CA VAL A 44 5.00 -2.64 -4.15
C VAL A 44 5.01 -1.11 -4.17
N VAL A 45 6.06 -0.49 -4.71
CA VAL A 45 6.11 0.98 -4.89
C VAL A 45 4.93 1.46 -5.73
N ALA A 46 4.66 0.82 -6.88
CA ALA A 46 3.53 1.17 -7.74
C ALA A 46 2.18 1.03 -7.02
N THR A 47 2.02 -0.02 -6.20
CA THR A 47 0.81 -0.26 -5.41
C THR A 47 0.60 0.81 -4.34
N VAL A 48 1.66 1.16 -3.60
CA VAL A 48 1.60 2.22 -2.58
C VAL A 48 1.36 3.59 -3.23
N ALA A 49 2.04 3.87 -4.36
CA ALA A 49 1.84 5.10 -5.12
C ALA A 49 0.40 5.24 -5.62
N LEU A 50 -0.20 4.15 -6.10
CA LEU A 50 -1.59 4.12 -6.51
C LEU A 50 -2.54 4.55 -5.39
N VAL A 51 -2.28 4.13 -4.16
CA VAL A 51 -3.12 4.47 -2.99
C VAL A 51 -2.84 5.87 -2.46
N CYS A 52 -1.57 6.27 -2.35
CA CYS A 52 -1.22 7.57 -1.77
C CYS A 52 -1.27 8.73 -2.77
N GLY A 53 -1.16 8.45 -4.08
CA GLY A 53 -1.21 9.46 -5.12
C GLY A 53 0.13 10.15 -5.39
N SER A 54 1.26 9.58 -4.94
CA SER A 54 2.59 10.15 -5.12
C SER A 54 3.64 9.04 -5.15
N VAL A 55 4.45 8.99 -6.21
CA VAL A 55 5.54 8.03 -6.36
C VAL A 55 6.63 8.30 -5.31
N ALA A 56 7.05 9.54 -5.14
CA ALA A 56 8.07 9.91 -4.16
C ALA A 56 7.67 9.51 -2.73
N THR A 57 6.41 9.81 -2.33
CA THR A 57 5.90 9.37 -1.02
C THR A 57 5.86 7.85 -0.89
N ALA A 58 5.56 7.13 -1.97
CA ALA A 58 5.54 5.68 -1.97
C ALA A 58 6.94 5.09 -1.82
N GLU A 59 7.92 5.59 -2.57
CA GLU A 59 9.32 5.17 -2.49
C GLU A 59 9.87 5.38 -1.09
N ASP A 60 9.74 6.58 -0.53
CA ASP A 60 10.17 6.88 0.85
C ASP A 60 9.52 5.93 1.87
N SER A 61 8.22 5.69 1.71
CA SER A 61 7.47 4.81 2.62
C SER A 61 7.87 3.35 2.48
N VAL A 62 8.17 2.88 1.27
CA VAL A 62 8.64 1.50 1.04
C VAL A 62 10.05 1.31 1.55
N GLN A 63 10.95 2.27 1.34
CA GLN A 63 12.32 2.23 1.87
C GLN A 63 12.32 2.19 3.40
N GLU A 64 11.54 3.03 4.06
CA GLU A 64 11.39 3.02 5.51
C GLU A 64 10.77 1.70 6.02
N ALA A 65 9.80 1.14 5.27
CA ALA A 65 9.22 -0.16 5.62
C ALA A 65 10.24 -1.29 5.48
N LEU A 66 11.11 -1.25 4.47
CA LEU A 66 12.20 -2.21 4.29
C LEU A 66 13.24 -2.12 5.41
N ALA A 67 13.62 -0.91 5.81
CA ALA A 67 14.54 -0.72 6.94
C ALA A 67 13.98 -1.38 8.22
N ARG A 68 12.68 -1.21 8.48
CA ARG A 68 12.00 -1.86 9.61
C ARG A 68 11.90 -3.37 9.47
N ALA A 69 11.72 -3.87 8.24
CA ALA A 69 11.74 -5.31 7.96
C ALA A 69 13.11 -5.90 8.26
N TRP A 70 14.17 -5.24 7.79
CA TRP A 70 15.55 -5.60 8.09
C TRP A 70 15.82 -5.68 9.60
N GLU A 71 15.53 -4.60 10.33
CA GLU A 71 15.69 -4.57 11.79
C GLU A 71 14.91 -5.69 12.51
N ARG A 72 13.75 -6.05 11.98
CA ARG A 72 12.93 -7.13 12.53
C ARG A 72 13.56 -8.49 12.28
N LEU A 73 14.02 -8.75 11.05
CA LEU A 73 14.71 -9.98 10.67
C LEU A 73 16.04 -10.14 11.43
N ASP A 74 16.79 -9.05 11.60
CA ASP A 74 18.04 -9.02 12.37
C ASP A 74 17.82 -9.38 13.85
N ARG A 75 16.68 -9.04 14.41
CA ARG A 75 16.28 -9.47 15.76
C ARG A 75 15.83 -10.93 15.84
N GLY A 76 15.79 -11.64 14.70
CA GLY A 76 15.32 -13.02 14.63
C GLY A 76 13.78 -13.18 14.64
N ASP A 77 13.04 -12.10 14.33
CA ASP A 77 11.58 -12.13 14.23
C ASP A 77 11.19 -12.37 12.75
N PRO A 78 10.71 -13.57 12.36
CA PRO A 78 10.47 -13.90 10.97
C PRO A 78 9.30 -13.11 10.38
N ILE A 79 9.35 -12.91 9.07
CA ILE A 79 8.29 -12.30 8.27
C ILE A 79 7.90 -13.29 7.16
N ASP A 80 6.77 -13.99 7.33
CA ASP A 80 6.34 -15.05 6.40
C ASP A 80 6.07 -14.54 4.98
N ARG A 81 5.53 -13.33 4.85
CA ARG A 81 5.17 -12.71 3.56
C ARG A 81 5.71 -11.29 3.50
N LEU A 82 6.99 -11.17 3.14
CA LEU A 82 7.72 -9.91 3.18
C LEU A 82 7.02 -8.79 2.36
N ALA A 83 6.62 -9.06 1.12
CA ALA A 83 5.95 -8.08 0.28
C ALA A 83 4.62 -7.57 0.87
N ALA A 84 3.80 -8.46 1.43
CA ALA A 84 2.55 -8.06 2.06
C ALA A 84 2.80 -7.23 3.33
N TRP A 85 3.79 -7.62 4.14
CA TRP A 85 4.19 -6.90 5.34
C TRP A 85 4.72 -5.50 5.00
N VAL A 86 5.67 -5.40 4.06
CA VAL A 86 6.24 -4.13 3.59
C VAL A 86 5.14 -3.24 3.02
N THR A 87 4.25 -3.76 2.18
CA THR A 87 3.14 -2.98 1.63
C THR A 87 2.24 -2.42 2.73
N THR A 88 1.90 -3.23 3.74
CA THR A 88 1.06 -2.80 4.87
C THR A 88 1.72 -1.68 5.67
N VAL A 89 3.01 -1.84 5.99
CA VAL A 89 3.78 -0.83 6.75
C VAL A 89 3.93 0.45 5.93
N ALA A 90 4.29 0.33 4.64
CA ALA A 90 4.44 1.47 3.73
C ALA A 90 3.13 2.25 3.56
N LEU A 91 1.98 1.58 3.41
CA LEU A 91 0.67 2.25 3.35
C LEU A 91 0.35 3.01 4.64
N ASN A 92 0.71 2.48 5.81
CA ASN A 92 0.53 3.16 7.09
C ASN A 92 1.42 4.41 7.20
N LEU A 93 2.68 4.30 6.78
CA LEU A 93 3.63 5.42 6.74
C LEU A 93 3.15 6.51 5.78
N ALA A 94 2.83 6.18 4.54
CA ALA A 94 2.31 7.10 3.54
C ALA A 94 1.04 7.81 4.03
N ARG A 95 0.12 7.08 4.69
CA ARG A 95 -1.09 7.67 5.28
C ARG A 95 -0.75 8.68 6.39
N SER A 96 0.22 8.37 7.24
CA SER A 96 0.67 9.25 8.33
C SER A 96 1.32 10.51 7.78
N GLN A 97 2.20 10.41 6.79
CA GLN A 97 2.80 11.53 6.09
C GLN A 97 1.73 12.45 5.47
N MET A 98 0.76 11.86 4.77
CA MET A 98 -0.30 12.62 4.14
C MET A 98 -1.24 13.31 5.14
N ARG A 99 -1.49 12.72 6.32
CA ARG A 99 -2.25 13.39 7.39
C ARG A 99 -1.50 14.62 7.89
N ARG A 100 -0.20 14.50 8.18
CA ARG A 100 0.66 15.61 8.62
C ARG A 100 0.65 16.74 7.58
N TRP A 101 0.89 16.39 6.33
CA TRP A 101 0.95 17.35 5.24
C TRP A 101 -0.39 18.07 5.00
N ARG A 102 -1.53 17.38 5.11
CA ARG A 102 -2.85 18.01 5.07
C ARG A 102 -3.09 18.95 6.24
N SER A 103 -2.64 18.59 7.43
CA SER A 103 -2.73 19.44 8.61
C SER A 103 -1.90 20.72 8.44
N GLU A 104 -0.65 20.57 7.97
CA GLU A 104 0.24 21.70 7.69
C GLU A 104 -0.31 22.62 6.59
N ARG A 105 -0.92 22.04 5.54
CA ARG A 105 -1.55 22.83 4.47
C ARG A 105 -2.75 23.59 4.94
N ARG A 106 -3.60 22.99 5.76
CA ARG A 106 -4.73 23.71 6.38
C ARG A 106 -4.27 24.88 7.25
N ALA A 107 -3.16 24.70 7.96
CA ALA A 107 -2.57 25.76 8.76
C ALA A 107 -2.00 26.92 7.91
N ARG A 108 -1.59 26.65 6.66
CA ARG A 108 -1.01 27.63 5.74
C ARG A 108 -2.02 28.29 4.78
N ASP A 109 -3.27 27.87 4.78
CA ASP A 109 -4.46 28.44 4.11
C ASP A 109 -4.33 28.89 2.62
N ARG A 110 -3.36 28.39 1.84
CA ARG A 110 -3.05 28.97 0.52
C ARG A 110 -2.85 28.02 -0.64
N LEU A 111 -3.13 26.73 -0.55
CA LEU A 111 -2.79 25.81 -1.67
C LEU A 111 -3.99 24.92 -2.07
N GLY A 112 -4.38 25.00 -3.35
CA GLY A 112 -5.46 24.25 -3.97
C GLY A 112 -5.44 22.72 -3.79
N PRO A 113 -6.36 21.95 -4.37
CA PRO A 113 -6.48 20.51 -4.17
C PRO A 113 -5.19 19.77 -4.57
N LEU A 114 -4.89 18.70 -3.82
CA LEU A 114 -3.79 17.78 -4.13
C LEU A 114 -4.00 17.15 -5.50
N ARG A 115 -3.11 17.40 -6.44
CA ARG A 115 -3.00 16.60 -7.65
C ARG A 115 -2.26 15.31 -7.33
N ASP A 116 -2.78 14.18 -7.81
CA ASP A 116 -2.07 12.91 -7.81
C ASP A 116 -0.87 13.04 -8.75
N ASP A 117 0.36 12.96 -8.21
CA ASP A 117 1.59 12.96 -9.02
C ASP A 117 2.03 11.51 -9.26
N LEU A 118 1.34 10.86 -10.18
CA LEU A 118 1.58 9.48 -10.59
C LEU A 118 2.24 9.37 -11.96
N SER A 119 2.68 10.49 -12.54
CA SER A 119 3.29 10.53 -13.87
C SER A 119 4.51 9.64 -14.03
N ASN A 120 5.26 9.40 -12.95
CA ASN A 120 6.47 8.57 -12.92
C ASN A 120 6.23 7.13 -12.41
N ALA A 121 4.97 6.66 -12.29
CA ALA A 121 4.73 5.28 -11.89
C ALA A 121 5.24 4.30 -12.98
N PRO A 122 5.86 3.16 -12.60
CA PRO A 122 6.34 2.18 -13.55
C PRO A 122 5.28 1.81 -14.56
N ALA A 123 5.65 1.82 -15.86
CA ALA A 123 4.74 1.49 -16.94
C ALA A 123 4.26 0.04 -16.80
N ALA A 124 2.95 -0.14 -16.79
CA ALA A 124 2.34 -1.45 -16.97
C ALA A 124 1.84 -1.54 -18.41
N SER A 125 1.83 -2.72 -19.00
CA SER A 125 1.31 -2.97 -20.35
C SER A 125 0.07 -3.87 -20.31
N GLY A 126 -0.79 -3.75 -21.32
CA GLY A 126 -1.97 -4.59 -21.46
C GLY A 126 -2.97 -4.48 -20.31
N GLU A 127 -3.54 -5.62 -19.88
CA GLU A 127 -4.57 -5.70 -18.83
C GLU A 127 -4.13 -5.06 -17.51
N ALA A 128 -2.85 -5.17 -17.13
CA ALA A 128 -2.32 -4.55 -15.93
C ALA A 128 -2.38 -3.02 -15.99
N HIS A 129 -2.26 -2.43 -17.18
CA HIS A 129 -2.43 -1.01 -17.40
C HIS A 129 -3.89 -0.60 -17.22
N ALA A 130 -4.83 -1.28 -17.88
CA ALA A 130 -6.26 -1.02 -17.77
C ALA A 130 -6.75 -1.10 -16.31
N VAL A 131 -6.38 -2.14 -15.58
CA VAL A 131 -6.71 -2.28 -14.15
C VAL A 131 -6.13 -1.13 -13.32
N ARG A 132 -4.90 -0.69 -13.61
CA ARG A 132 -4.28 0.43 -12.90
C ARG A 132 -5.02 1.74 -13.14
N GLU A 133 -5.39 2.03 -14.39
CA GLU A 133 -6.17 3.22 -14.74
C GLU A 133 -7.57 3.19 -14.12
N ALA A 134 -8.25 2.05 -14.18
CA ALA A 134 -9.54 1.88 -13.52
C ALA A 134 -9.45 2.11 -11.99
N LEU A 135 -8.40 1.60 -11.35
CA LEU A 135 -8.13 1.86 -9.94
C LEU A 135 -7.84 3.36 -9.67
N ARG A 136 -7.12 4.04 -10.56
CA ARG A 136 -6.86 5.49 -10.45
C ARG A 136 -8.13 6.32 -10.53
N ALA A 137 -9.10 5.90 -11.34
CA ALA A 137 -10.38 6.56 -11.47
C ALA A 137 -11.26 6.44 -10.22
N LEU A 138 -11.02 5.46 -9.35
CA LEU A 138 -11.75 5.33 -8.10
C LEU A 138 -11.45 6.48 -7.13
N PRO A 139 -12.46 6.93 -6.36
CA PRO A 139 -12.21 7.77 -5.19
C PRO A 139 -11.18 7.12 -4.27
N ARG A 140 -10.24 7.91 -3.76
CA ARG A 140 -9.08 7.41 -3.00
C ARG A 140 -9.42 6.36 -1.93
N ARG A 141 -10.47 6.60 -1.13
CA ARG A 141 -10.87 5.65 -0.07
C ARG A 141 -11.40 4.33 -0.62
N GLN A 142 -12.09 4.36 -1.75
CA GLN A 142 -12.51 3.14 -2.43
C GLN A 142 -11.32 2.38 -3.00
N ARG A 143 -10.37 3.07 -3.63
CA ARG A 143 -9.10 2.51 -4.11
C ARG A 143 -8.33 1.84 -2.98
N GLU A 144 -8.19 2.52 -1.84
CA GLU A 144 -7.49 2.01 -0.65
C GLU A 144 -8.11 0.70 -0.14
N VAL A 145 -9.42 0.64 0.08
CA VAL A 145 -10.06 -0.61 0.53
C VAL A 145 -9.99 -1.73 -0.50
N THR A 146 -9.99 -1.38 -1.79
CA THR A 146 -9.84 -2.34 -2.89
C THR A 146 -8.44 -2.97 -2.87
N VAL A 147 -7.40 -2.17 -2.73
CA VAL A 147 -6.02 -2.67 -2.62
C VAL A 147 -5.84 -3.54 -1.38
N LEU A 148 -6.33 -3.11 -0.22
CA LEU A 148 -6.26 -3.88 1.01
C LEU A 148 -6.97 -5.23 0.87
N ARG A 149 -8.14 -5.27 0.21
CA ARG A 149 -8.92 -6.49 0.02
C ARG A 149 -8.31 -7.46 -0.98
N TYR A 150 -7.98 -6.97 -2.18
CA TYR A 150 -7.65 -7.84 -3.33
C TYR A 150 -6.16 -8.05 -3.53
N TYR A 151 -5.32 -7.10 -3.12
CA TYR A 151 -3.87 -7.24 -3.21
C TYR A 151 -3.27 -7.85 -1.93
N LEU A 152 -3.68 -7.37 -0.75
CA LEU A 152 -3.18 -7.89 0.53
C LEU A 152 -4.00 -9.05 1.08
N GLY A 153 -5.20 -9.31 0.56
CA GLY A 153 -6.08 -10.40 0.99
C GLY A 153 -6.74 -10.17 2.35
N LEU A 154 -6.75 -8.92 2.87
CA LEU A 154 -7.36 -8.62 4.16
C LEU A 154 -8.87 -8.81 4.12
N ASP A 155 -9.45 -9.31 5.22
CA ASP A 155 -10.88 -9.38 5.36
C ASP A 155 -11.51 -8.01 5.73
N VAL A 156 -12.84 -7.94 5.74
CA VAL A 156 -13.57 -6.68 6.02
C VAL A 156 -13.27 -6.16 7.42
N ARG A 157 -13.15 -7.05 8.40
CA ARG A 157 -12.88 -6.72 9.81
C ARG A 157 -11.45 -6.19 9.96
N GLU A 158 -10.49 -6.83 9.33
CA GLU A 158 -9.09 -6.40 9.29
C GLU A 158 -8.95 -5.04 8.64
N ILE A 159 -9.62 -4.82 7.50
CA ILE A 159 -9.64 -3.52 6.81
C ILE A 159 -10.27 -2.45 7.69
N ALA A 160 -11.39 -2.74 8.36
CA ALA A 160 -12.08 -1.82 9.26
C ALA A 160 -11.16 -1.40 10.41
N ALA A 161 -10.51 -2.36 11.07
CA ALA A 161 -9.54 -2.11 12.13
C ALA A 161 -8.33 -1.30 11.63
N HIS A 162 -7.79 -1.68 10.46
CA HIS A 162 -6.65 -1.00 9.83
C HIS A 162 -6.94 0.46 9.46
N LEU A 163 -8.16 0.76 9.00
CA LEU A 163 -8.58 2.09 8.57
C LEU A 163 -9.21 2.93 9.69
N GLY A 164 -9.55 2.33 10.83
CA GLY A 164 -10.30 2.98 11.91
C GLY A 164 -11.71 3.39 11.50
N ILE A 165 -12.44 2.53 10.74
CA ILE A 165 -13.79 2.77 10.25
C ILE A 165 -14.69 1.56 10.52
N ALA A 166 -16.01 1.74 10.46
CA ALA A 166 -16.96 0.65 10.65
C ALA A 166 -16.90 -0.37 9.49
N GLU A 167 -17.09 -1.66 9.80
CA GLU A 167 -17.18 -2.73 8.79
C GLU A 167 -18.24 -2.47 7.71
N GLY A 168 -19.39 -1.92 8.10
CA GLY A 168 -20.45 -1.53 7.16
C GLY A 168 -19.96 -0.49 6.14
N THR A 169 -19.10 0.44 6.56
CA THR A 169 -18.47 1.43 5.68
C THR A 169 -17.51 0.76 4.69
N VAL A 170 -16.71 -0.22 5.14
CA VAL A 170 -15.81 -0.99 4.26
C VAL A 170 -16.63 -1.76 3.22
N LYS A 171 -17.70 -2.48 3.63
CA LYS A 171 -18.59 -3.21 2.73
C LYS A 171 -19.20 -2.30 1.67
N ALA A 172 -19.71 -1.12 2.08
CA ALA A 172 -20.28 -0.14 1.17
C ALA A 172 -19.23 0.41 0.17
N MET A 173 -18.00 0.68 0.63
CA MET A 173 -16.92 1.14 -0.24
C MET A 173 -16.51 0.06 -1.25
N LEU A 174 -16.35 -1.20 -0.82
CA LEU A 174 -16.02 -2.31 -1.71
C LEU A 174 -17.14 -2.57 -2.75
N PHE A 175 -18.39 -2.46 -2.34
CA PHE A 175 -19.51 -2.60 -3.27
C PHE A 175 -19.49 -1.52 -4.36
N ARG A 176 -19.32 -0.25 -3.97
CA ARG A 176 -19.22 0.87 -4.94
C ARG A 176 -18.00 0.72 -5.83
N ALA A 177 -16.83 0.39 -5.25
CA ALA A 177 -15.61 0.19 -6.02
C ALA A 177 -15.76 -0.90 -7.08
N ARG A 178 -16.36 -2.04 -6.73
CA ARG A 178 -16.61 -3.12 -7.71
C ARG A 178 -17.51 -2.68 -8.86
N ARG A 179 -18.58 -1.95 -8.56
CA ARG A 179 -19.47 -1.42 -9.62
C ARG A 179 -18.73 -0.45 -10.55
N SER A 180 -17.94 0.45 -9.99
CA SER A 180 -17.16 1.41 -10.80
C SER A 180 -16.08 0.71 -11.61
N LEU A 181 -15.39 -0.28 -11.05
CA LEU A 181 -14.38 -1.06 -11.77
C LEU A 181 -14.99 -1.89 -12.89
N ALA A 182 -16.13 -2.53 -12.67
CA ALA A 182 -16.84 -3.27 -13.72
C ALA A 182 -17.18 -2.34 -14.89
N ALA A 183 -17.76 -1.17 -14.62
CA ALA A 183 -18.08 -0.21 -15.68
C ALA A 183 -16.85 0.28 -16.45
N LEU A 184 -15.71 0.52 -15.74
CA LEU A 184 -14.48 1.03 -16.36
C LEU A 184 -13.70 -0.04 -17.15
N LEU A 185 -13.85 -1.31 -16.79
CA LEU A 185 -13.15 -2.42 -17.44
C LEU A 185 -14.00 -3.09 -18.53
N ASP A 186 -15.34 -2.91 -18.49
CA ASP A 186 -16.27 -3.40 -19.53
C ASP A 186 -16.45 -2.41 -20.68
N GLU A 187 -15.99 -1.14 -20.56
CA GLU A 187 -15.98 -0.21 -21.67
C GLU A 187 -14.91 -0.65 -22.69
N PRO A 188 -15.29 -0.97 -23.96
CA PRO A 188 -14.33 -1.27 -25.00
C PRO A 188 -13.43 -0.04 -25.21
N GLU A 189 -12.12 -0.26 -25.20
CA GLU A 189 -11.10 0.74 -25.52
C GLU A 189 -11.46 1.40 -26.84
N GLU A 190 -11.89 2.66 -26.82
CA GLU A 190 -12.07 3.45 -28.04
C GLU A 190 -10.68 3.66 -28.64
N VAL A 191 -10.32 2.79 -29.58
CA VAL A 191 -9.16 3.00 -30.45
C VAL A 191 -9.36 4.32 -31.18
N PRO A 192 -8.47 5.32 -30.99
CA PRO A 192 -8.60 6.58 -31.70
C PRO A 192 -8.59 6.28 -33.20
N ARG A 193 -9.73 6.44 -33.85
CA ARG A 193 -9.79 6.37 -35.33
C ARG A 193 -8.89 7.48 -35.85
N ALA A 194 -7.73 7.10 -36.40
CA ALA A 194 -6.89 7.97 -37.16
C ALA A 194 -7.79 8.63 -38.22
N ARG A 195 -7.95 9.95 -38.11
CA ARG A 195 -8.57 10.73 -39.21
C ARG A 195 -7.60 10.68 -40.37
N GLY A 196 -8.01 10.00 -41.44
CA GLY A 196 -7.38 10.09 -42.73
C GLY A 196 -7.58 11.48 -43.36
#